data_3c0acee0b5f017e0b930fd6f22c76340
#
_entry.id   3c0acee0b5f017e0b930fd6f22c76340
#
_cell.length_a   1.000
_cell.length_b   1.000
_cell.length_c   1.000
_cell.angle_alpha   90.00
_cell.angle_beta   90.00
_cell.angle_gamma   90.00
#
_symmetry.space_group_name_H-M   'P 1'
#
loop_
_entity.id
_entity.type
_entity.pdbx_description
1 polymer ?
#
loop_
_entity_poly.entity_id
_entity_poly.type
_entity_poly.pdbx_seq_one_letter_code
_entity_poly.pdbx_strand_id
1 'polypeptide(L)'
;MEYSMNKISIVIAGPAYREFDIYYSIKLLRTHFPESEIILSSNDHLLLTHANRLGVFDKIVTVENSGELPSLKFESVSDRGQPIVCNNINKQIKTSLHGILEASHDLVLKIRTDQILMQNHIISLWNLIKDIPNDNKKTKGRIITSSIFSINPRFSERMPYHISDMLQFGFKEDLIRYYSAPEYPFDYSVWYETHIYASHSNRNENIFRSRYAVEQWLTMNYIFGVNTPFPIKYHNDISHKIIKDFEYIFPDFFIIAHPKDISLRASKFNSAMNYVNNQCYST
;
A
#
# COMPACT_ATOMS: atom_id res chain seq x y z
N MET A 1 -8.76 -28.25 5.11
CA MET A 1 -9.93 -27.38 5.34
C MET A 1 -10.15 -26.60 4.06
N GLU A 2 -11.22 -26.88 3.32
CA GLU A 2 -11.67 -25.98 2.26
C GLU A 2 -12.12 -24.69 2.91
N TYR A 3 -11.33 -23.63 2.77
CA TYR A 3 -11.81 -22.30 3.12
C TYR A 3 -13.00 -22.00 2.19
N SER A 4 -14.19 -21.91 2.76
CA SER A 4 -15.35 -21.39 2.05
C SER A 4 -14.96 -20.02 1.48
N MET A 5 -14.72 -19.97 0.17
CA MET A 5 -14.05 -18.86 -0.53
C MET A 5 -14.84 -17.56 -0.61
N ASN A 6 -15.99 -17.51 0.05
CA ASN A 6 -16.89 -16.36 -0.02
C ASN A 6 -16.81 -15.45 1.20
N LYS A 7 -16.08 -15.86 2.25
CA LYS A 7 -16.01 -15.08 3.50
C LYS A 7 -14.67 -14.38 3.63
N ILE A 8 -14.61 -13.16 3.13
CA ILE A 8 -13.49 -12.23 3.31
C ILE A 8 -13.97 -10.95 3.96
N SER A 9 -13.09 -10.25 4.66
CA SER A 9 -13.34 -8.88 5.07
C SER A 9 -12.67 -7.91 4.09
N ILE A 10 -13.41 -6.91 3.64
CA ILE A 10 -12.91 -5.87 2.74
C ILE A 10 -12.77 -4.59 3.55
N VAL A 11 -11.54 -4.14 3.73
CA VAL A 11 -11.21 -2.91 4.44
C VAL A 11 -10.98 -1.80 3.43
N ILE A 12 -11.83 -0.77 3.45
CA ILE A 12 -11.68 0.43 2.66
C ILE A 12 -11.08 1.51 3.56
N ALA A 13 -9.81 1.87 3.31
CA ALA A 13 -9.05 2.78 4.17
C ALA A 13 -8.71 4.10 3.47
N GLY A 14 -8.87 5.21 4.18
CA GLY A 14 -8.46 6.55 3.73
C GLY A 14 -9.56 7.61 3.76
N PRO A 15 -9.27 8.83 3.28
CA PRO A 15 -10.22 9.93 3.20
C PRO A 15 -11.11 9.83 1.95
N ALA A 16 -12.16 10.64 1.87
CA ALA A 16 -12.92 10.83 0.64
C ALA A 16 -12.07 11.52 -0.45
N TYR A 17 -12.25 11.11 -1.69
CA TYR A 17 -11.69 11.77 -2.85
C TYR A 17 -12.82 12.42 -3.67
N ARG A 18 -12.63 13.68 -4.05
CA ARG A 18 -13.66 14.48 -4.73
C ARG A 18 -14.12 13.89 -6.05
N GLU A 19 -13.17 13.30 -6.79
CA GLU A 19 -13.38 12.77 -8.14
C GLU A 19 -13.75 11.29 -8.12
N PHE A 20 -14.03 10.72 -6.95
CA PHE A 20 -14.20 9.28 -6.82
C PHE A 20 -15.44 8.92 -6.00
N ASP A 21 -16.36 8.21 -6.63
CA ASP A 21 -17.58 7.74 -5.99
C ASP A 21 -17.35 6.42 -5.23
N ILE A 22 -17.07 6.53 -3.93
CA ILE A 22 -16.89 5.38 -3.05
C ILE A 22 -18.14 4.47 -3.00
N TYR A 23 -19.34 5.02 -3.13
CA TYR A 23 -20.58 4.24 -3.05
C TYR A 23 -20.76 3.37 -4.30
N TYR A 24 -20.31 3.84 -5.44
CA TYR A 24 -20.23 2.99 -6.64
C TYR A 24 -19.26 1.81 -6.43
N SER A 25 -18.11 2.06 -5.80
CA SER A 25 -17.17 1.00 -5.42
C SER A 25 -17.84 -0.04 -4.51
N ILE A 26 -18.54 0.41 -3.47
CA ILE A 26 -19.27 -0.49 -2.54
C ILE A 26 -20.30 -1.33 -3.26
N LYS A 27 -21.08 -0.74 -4.18
CA LYS A 27 -22.07 -1.47 -4.98
C LYS A 27 -21.43 -2.61 -5.77
N LEU A 28 -20.28 -2.35 -6.40
CA LEU A 28 -19.56 -3.40 -7.12
C LEU A 28 -19.00 -4.47 -6.18
N LEU A 29 -18.46 -4.07 -5.03
CA LEU A 29 -17.98 -5.03 -4.02
C LEU A 29 -19.11 -5.93 -3.53
N ARG A 30 -20.29 -5.39 -3.23
CA ARG A 30 -21.47 -6.22 -2.87
C ARG A 30 -21.91 -7.16 -3.99
N THR A 31 -21.73 -6.76 -5.25
CA THR A 31 -22.07 -7.61 -6.41
C THR A 31 -21.08 -8.75 -6.59
N HIS A 32 -19.78 -8.47 -6.47
CA HIS A 32 -18.73 -9.45 -6.77
C HIS A 32 -18.23 -10.23 -5.54
N PHE A 33 -18.53 -9.73 -4.33
CA PHE A 33 -18.19 -10.35 -3.04
C PHE A 33 -19.41 -10.33 -2.11
N PRO A 34 -20.53 -11.03 -2.48
CA PRO A 34 -21.82 -10.86 -1.82
C PRO A 34 -21.83 -11.24 -0.32
N GLU A 35 -20.97 -12.19 0.08
CA GLU A 35 -20.88 -12.65 1.48
C GLU A 35 -19.76 -11.97 2.27
N SER A 36 -19.10 -10.96 1.70
CA SER A 36 -18.02 -10.27 2.36
C SER A 36 -18.52 -9.24 3.36
N GLU A 37 -17.76 -9.08 4.43
CA GLU A 37 -17.86 -7.95 5.34
C GLU A 37 -17.16 -6.73 4.73
N ILE A 38 -17.81 -5.57 4.69
CA ILE A 38 -17.21 -4.32 4.21
C ILE A 38 -17.04 -3.35 5.36
N ILE A 39 -15.80 -2.97 5.63
CA ILE A 39 -15.38 -2.12 6.74
C ILE A 39 -14.83 -0.82 6.16
N LEU A 40 -15.39 0.33 6.58
CA LEU A 40 -14.78 1.64 6.34
C LEU A 40 -13.87 1.99 7.52
N SER A 41 -12.62 2.35 7.25
CA SER A 41 -11.71 2.88 8.25
C SER A 41 -11.14 4.22 7.81
N SER A 42 -11.45 5.28 8.54
CA SER A 42 -11.14 6.65 8.12
C SER A 42 -10.95 7.59 9.30
N ASN A 43 -10.23 8.68 9.05
CA ASN A 43 -10.16 9.86 9.89
C ASN A 43 -10.87 11.09 9.26
N ASP A 44 -11.59 10.89 8.16
CA ASP A 44 -12.35 11.93 7.48
C ASP A 44 -13.77 12.04 8.05
N HIS A 45 -14.00 13.08 8.82
CA HIS A 45 -15.28 13.31 9.50
C HIS A 45 -16.49 13.39 8.56
N LEU A 46 -16.31 13.99 7.38
CA LEU A 46 -17.42 14.13 6.42
C LEU A 46 -17.78 12.76 5.83
N LEU A 47 -16.76 11.98 5.43
CA LEU A 47 -16.96 10.63 4.94
C LEU A 47 -17.65 9.75 5.99
N LEU A 48 -17.16 9.77 7.23
CA LEU A 48 -17.73 8.99 8.34
C LEU A 48 -19.19 9.38 8.63
N THR A 49 -19.51 10.67 8.62
CA THR A 49 -20.89 11.15 8.82
C THR A 49 -21.82 10.66 7.72
N HIS A 50 -21.39 10.74 6.46
CA HIS A 50 -22.18 10.24 5.33
C HIS A 50 -22.32 8.71 5.36
N ALA A 51 -21.26 7.99 5.66
CA ALA A 51 -21.25 6.54 5.77
C ALA A 51 -22.26 6.03 6.82
N ASN A 52 -22.27 6.66 8.00
CA ASN A 52 -23.22 6.33 9.07
C ASN A 52 -24.68 6.57 8.66
N ARG A 53 -24.96 7.62 7.90
CA ARG A 53 -26.33 7.93 7.43
C ARG A 53 -26.83 6.93 6.40
N LEU A 54 -25.95 6.43 5.54
CA LEU A 54 -26.33 5.56 4.43
C LEU A 54 -26.38 4.08 4.81
N GLY A 55 -25.69 3.67 5.89
CA GLY A 55 -25.74 2.31 6.41
C GLY A 55 -25.28 1.22 5.42
N VAL A 56 -24.35 1.56 4.52
CA VAL A 56 -23.89 0.64 3.46
C VAL A 56 -22.67 -0.21 3.86
N PHE A 57 -22.03 0.15 4.97
CA PHE A 57 -20.90 -0.58 5.56
C PHE A 57 -21.38 -1.49 6.69
N ASP A 58 -20.75 -2.64 6.85
CA ASP A 58 -21.03 -3.53 7.99
C ASP A 58 -20.38 -3.01 9.27
N LYS A 59 -19.20 -2.36 9.12
CA LYS A 59 -18.51 -1.69 10.23
C LYS A 59 -17.93 -0.35 9.78
N ILE A 60 -17.88 0.59 10.70
CA ILE A 60 -17.23 1.90 10.51
C ILE A 60 -16.26 2.13 11.66
N VAL A 61 -15.00 2.33 11.31
CA VAL A 61 -13.89 2.55 12.24
C VAL A 61 -13.42 3.99 12.12
N THR A 62 -13.62 4.75 13.19
CA THR A 62 -13.11 6.12 13.29
C THR A 62 -11.70 6.09 13.87
N VAL A 63 -10.76 6.67 13.15
CA VAL A 63 -9.35 6.70 13.53
C VAL A 63 -8.94 8.12 13.89
N GLU A 64 -8.16 8.27 14.94
CA GLU A 64 -7.62 9.58 15.33
C GLU A 64 -6.67 10.13 14.24
N ASN A 65 -6.72 11.44 14.07
CA ASN A 65 -5.85 12.13 13.14
C ASN A 65 -4.42 12.23 13.71
N SER A 66 -3.47 11.54 13.09
CA SER A 66 -2.05 11.53 13.48
C SER A 66 -1.28 12.78 13.04
N GLY A 67 -1.98 13.75 12.43
CA GLY A 67 -1.30 14.89 11.79
C GLY A 67 -0.64 14.52 10.46
N GLU A 68 0.14 15.43 9.94
CA GLU A 68 0.83 15.31 8.65
C GLU A 68 2.31 15.60 8.83
N LEU A 69 3.12 14.86 8.08
CA LEU A 69 4.55 15.09 7.99
C LEU A 69 4.86 15.96 6.75
N PRO A 70 6.04 16.59 6.68
CA PRO A 70 6.50 17.23 5.47
C PRO A 70 6.45 16.30 4.26
N SER A 71 6.26 16.86 3.06
CA SER A 71 6.21 16.10 1.82
C SER A 71 7.44 15.21 1.64
N LEU A 72 7.27 14.09 0.97
CA LEU A 72 8.37 13.20 0.58
C LEU A 72 9.30 13.82 -0.44
N LYS A 73 8.78 14.71 -1.29
CA LYS A 73 9.53 15.40 -2.35
C LYS A 73 9.52 16.91 -2.11
N PHE A 74 10.59 17.57 -2.50
CA PHE A 74 10.60 19.03 -2.55
C PHE A 74 9.60 19.50 -3.63
N GLU A 75 8.93 20.61 -3.34
CA GLU A 75 8.06 21.25 -4.31
C GLU A 75 8.87 21.75 -5.51
N SER A 76 8.37 21.45 -6.70
CA SER A 76 8.92 22.05 -7.93
C SER A 76 8.39 23.46 -8.11
N VAL A 77 9.10 24.28 -8.89
CA VAL A 77 8.64 25.65 -9.24
C VAL A 77 7.30 25.62 -9.97
N SER A 78 7.00 24.52 -10.68
CA SER A 78 5.74 24.30 -11.39
C SER A 78 4.55 24.07 -10.44
N ASP A 79 4.82 23.71 -9.19
CA ASP A 79 3.76 23.37 -8.21
C ASP A 79 3.33 24.59 -7.39
N ARG A 80 3.89 25.77 -7.67
CA ARG A 80 3.50 27.03 -7.00
C ARG A 80 2.01 27.30 -7.22
N GLY A 81 1.27 27.36 -6.12
CA GLY A 81 -0.20 27.54 -6.14
C GLY A 81 -0.99 26.23 -6.13
N GLN A 82 -0.35 25.07 -6.18
CA GLN A 82 -1.00 23.80 -5.89
C GLN A 82 -1.09 23.57 -4.38
N PRO A 83 -2.08 22.79 -3.91
CA PRO A 83 -2.15 22.41 -2.50
C PRO A 83 -0.85 21.71 -2.09
N ILE A 84 -0.32 22.06 -0.92
CA ILE A 84 0.86 21.39 -0.35
C ILE A 84 0.54 19.91 -0.20
N VAL A 85 1.34 19.07 -0.85
CA VAL A 85 1.21 17.61 -0.73
C VAL A 85 1.97 17.18 0.52
N CYS A 86 1.23 16.83 1.55
CA CYS A 86 1.81 16.32 2.80
C CYS A 86 2.08 14.83 2.71
N ASN A 87 3.00 14.35 3.55
CA ASN A 87 3.24 12.93 3.77
C ASN A 87 2.23 12.40 4.79
N ASN A 88 1.29 11.58 4.33
CA ASN A 88 0.20 11.03 5.13
C ASN A 88 0.46 9.60 5.64
N ILE A 89 1.72 9.14 5.66
CA ILE A 89 2.08 7.75 6.02
C ILE A 89 1.50 7.32 7.37
N ASN A 90 1.57 8.17 8.39
CA ASN A 90 1.09 7.80 9.72
C ASN A 90 -0.45 7.67 9.76
N LYS A 91 -1.17 8.50 9.01
CA LYS A 91 -2.62 8.33 8.82
C LYS A 91 -2.94 7.02 8.11
N GLN A 92 -2.17 6.70 7.07
CA GLN A 92 -2.34 5.51 6.26
C GLN A 92 -2.06 4.22 7.06
N ILE A 93 -0.99 4.20 7.86
CA ILE A 93 -0.68 3.09 8.78
C ILE A 93 -1.87 2.88 9.72
N LYS A 94 -2.30 3.91 10.43
CA LYS A 94 -3.36 3.81 11.44
C LYS A 94 -4.70 3.42 10.83
N THR A 95 -5.13 4.08 9.75
CA THR A 95 -6.42 3.74 9.14
C THR A 95 -6.43 2.32 8.58
N SER A 96 -5.35 1.86 7.98
CA SER A 96 -5.26 0.48 7.49
C SER A 96 -5.23 -0.52 8.64
N LEU A 97 -4.37 -0.31 9.64
CA LEU A 97 -4.24 -1.24 10.78
C LEU A 97 -5.56 -1.38 11.55
N HIS A 98 -6.18 -0.26 11.94
CA HIS A 98 -7.42 -0.30 12.74
C HIS A 98 -8.56 -0.95 11.97
N GLY A 99 -8.69 -0.69 10.66
CA GLY A 99 -9.69 -1.37 9.84
C GLY A 99 -9.44 -2.89 9.75
N ILE A 100 -8.18 -3.31 9.59
CA ILE A 100 -7.82 -4.73 9.52
C ILE A 100 -8.04 -5.44 10.87
N LEU A 101 -7.75 -4.78 11.99
CA LEU A 101 -8.00 -5.34 13.32
C LEU A 101 -9.48 -5.66 13.55
N GLU A 102 -10.39 -4.85 13.03
CA GLU A 102 -11.85 -5.04 13.11
C GLU A 102 -12.40 -6.10 12.14
N ALA A 103 -11.59 -6.59 11.22
CA ALA A 103 -12.00 -7.64 10.28
C ALA A 103 -12.37 -8.93 10.99
N SER A 104 -13.50 -9.55 10.62
CA SER A 104 -13.99 -10.78 11.25
C SER A 104 -13.45 -12.06 10.59
N HIS A 105 -12.92 -11.96 9.36
CA HIS A 105 -12.46 -13.10 8.58
C HIS A 105 -10.94 -13.19 8.51
N ASP A 106 -10.44 -14.42 8.30
CA ASP A 106 -9.00 -14.71 8.21
C ASP A 106 -8.36 -14.16 6.94
N LEU A 107 -9.13 -13.98 5.88
CA LEU A 107 -8.67 -13.35 4.65
C LEU A 107 -9.19 -11.92 4.56
N VAL A 108 -8.29 -11.00 4.31
CA VAL A 108 -8.61 -9.57 4.24
C VAL A 108 -8.12 -8.97 2.92
N LEU A 109 -9.01 -8.22 2.28
CA LEU A 109 -8.72 -7.35 1.16
C LEU A 109 -8.69 -5.90 1.66
N LYS A 110 -7.53 -5.28 1.67
CA LYS A 110 -7.39 -3.84 1.95
C LYS A 110 -7.30 -3.08 0.64
N ILE A 111 -8.18 -2.11 0.46
CA ILE A 111 -8.15 -1.14 -0.64
C ILE A 111 -8.25 0.28 -0.09
N ARG A 112 -7.96 1.26 -0.96
CA ARG A 112 -8.15 2.67 -0.64
C ARG A 112 -9.53 3.13 -1.08
N THR A 113 -9.97 4.24 -0.53
CA THR A 113 -11.26 4.90 -0.87
C THR A 113 -11.33 5.38 -2.32
N ASP A 114 -10.19 5.54 -3.02
CA ASP A 114 -10.09 5.92 -4.43
C ASP A 114 -9.86 4.73 -5.38
N GLN A 115 -10.28 3.53 -4.98
CA GLN A 115 -10.09 2.30 -5.75
C GLN A 115 -11.40 1.54 -5.98
N ILE A 116 -11.46 0.85 -7.12
CA ILE A 116 -12.57 -0.02 -7.50
C ILE A 116 -12.02 -1.37 -7.95
N LEU A 117 -12.63 -2.44 -7.47
CA LEU A 117 -12.51 -3.77 -8.08
C LEU A 117 -13.72 -4.01 -8.97
N MET A 118 -13.46 -4.15 -10.27
CA MET A 118 -14.50 -4.36 -11.28
C MET A 118 -15.02 -5.81 -11.30
N GLN A 119 -14.25 -6.73 -10.72
CA GLN A 119 -14.57 -8.17 -10.62
C GLN A 119 -13.78 -8.79 -9.46
N ASN A 120 -14.02 -10.07 -9.17
CA ASN A 120 -13.38 -10.81 -8.07
C ASN A 120 -12.14 -11.63 -8.51
N HIS A 121 -11.47 -11.26 -9.58
CA HIS A 121 -10.31 -11.99 -10.13
C HIS A 121 -9.18 -12.19 -9.13
N ILE A 122 -9.07 -11.32 -8.12
CA ILE A 122 -8.08 -11.46 -7.04
C ILE A 122 -8.26 -12.77 -6.24
N ILE A 123 -9.50 -13.26 -6.12
CA ILE A 123 -9.79 -14.55 -5.47
C ILE A 123 -9.27 -15.72 -6.32
N SER A 124 -9.46 -15.63 -7.64
CA SER A 124 -8.91 -16.64 -8.56
C SER A 124 -7.39 -16.69 -8.49
N LEU A 125 -6.74 -15.52 -8.46
CA LEU A 125 -5.29 -15.45 -8.30
C LEU A 125 -4.84 -16.04 -6.94
N TRP A 126 -5.55 -15.72 -5.86
CA TRP A 126 -5.26 -16.28 -4.54
C TRP A 126 -5.28 -17.81 -4.55
N ASN A 127 -6.28 -18.39 -5.17
CA ASN A 127 -6.41 -19.85 -5.25
C ASN A 127 -5.29 -20.52 -6.03
N LEU A 128 -4.73 -19.85 -7.02
CA LEU A 128 -3.58 -20.35 -7.76
C LEU A 128 -2.29 -20.32 -6.95
N ILE A 129 -2.14 -19.34 -6.04
CA ILE A 129 -0.85 -19.09 -5.37
C ILE A 129 -0.80 -19.56 -3.92
N LYS A 130 -1.93 -19.70 -3.22
CA LYS A 130 -1.99 -19.98 -1.77
C LYS A 130 -1.21 -21.22 -1.35
N ASP A 131 -1.14 -22.24 -2.23
CA ASP A 131 -0.49 -23.51 -1.97
C ASP A 131 0.94 -23.59 -2.56
N ILE A 132 1.45 -22.50 -3.18
CA ILE A 132 2.83 -22.44 -3.65
C ILE A 132 3.77 -22.45 -2.45
N PRO A 133 4.73 -23.39 -2.38
CA PRO A 133 5.68 -23.47 -1.27
C PRO A 133 6.34 -22.14 -0.98
N ASN A 134 6.59 -21.87 0.30
CA ASN A 134 7.23 -20.66 0.79
C ASN A 134 8.25 -21.04 1.86
N ASP A 135 9.49 -20.65 1.68
CA ASP A 135 10.56 -20.89 2.65
C ASP A 135 10.51 -19.93 3.84
N ASN A 136 9.75 -18.84 3.69
CA ASN A 136 9.56 -17.87 4.74
C ASN A 136 8.70 -18.44 5.88
N LYS A 137 9.28 -18.48 7.08
CA LYS A 137 8.58 -18.93 8.31
C LYS A 137 8.01 -17.78 9.15
N LYS A 138 8.16 -16.54 8.70
CA LYS A 138 7.73 -15.35 9.45
C LYS A 138 6.28 -14.96 9.19
N THR A 139 5.70 -15.43 8.11
CA THR A 139 4.35 -15.08 7.65
C THR A 139 3.52 -16.34 7.42
N LYS A 140 2.19 -16.19 7.48
CA LYS A 140 1.25 -17.27 7.19
C LYS A 140 1.14 -17.56 5.69
N GLY A 141 1.32 -16.51 4.88
CA GLY A 141 1.30 -16.61 3.44
C GLY A 141 1.96 -15.42 2.77
N ARG A 142 1.73 -15.28 1.47
CA ARG A 142 2.14 -14.11 0.68
C ARG A 142 1.00 -13.10 0.61
N ILE A 143 1.35 -11.82 0.55
CA ILE A 143 0.38 -10.76 0.28
C ILE A 143 0.32 -10.52 -1.23
N ILE A 144 -0.85 -10.62 -1.84
CA ILE A 144 -1.07 -10.13 -3.21
C ILE A 144 -1.14 -8.62 -3.15
N THR A 145 -0.34 -7.94 -3.96
CA THR A 145 -0.36 -6.50 -4.12
C THR A 145 -0.39 -6.09 -5.59
N SER A 146 -0.67 -4.82 -5.86
CA SER A 146 -0.68 -4.28 -7.21
C SER A 146 0.72 -3.91 -7.70
N SER A 147 0.96 -4.05 -9.00
CA SER A 147 2.16 -3.51 -9.65
C SER A 147 2.17 -1.97 -9.72
N ILE A 148 1.04 -1.30 -9.45
CA ILE A 148 1.02 0.18 -9.38
C ILE A 148 1.94 0.63 -8.24
N PHE A 149 3.08 1.23 -8.60
CA PHE A 149 4.14 1.64 -7.68
C PHE A 149 4.88 0.51 -6.95
N SER A 150 4.83 -0.74 -7.43
CA SER A 150 5.82 -1.75 -7.05
C SER A 150 7.06 -1.59 -7.92
N ILE A 151 7.96 -0.70 -7.50
CA ILE A 151 9.07 -0.20 -8.32
C ILE A 151 10.14 -1.28 -8.52
N ASN A 152 10.55 -1.45 -9.80
CA ASN A 152 11.73 -2.23 -10.13
C ASN A 152 12.97 -1.32 -10.07
N PRO A 153 13.89 -1.52 -9.10
CA PRO A 153 15.04 -0.65 -8.90
C PRO A 153 16.09 -0.70 -10.00
N ARG A 154 15.90 -1.54 -11.02
CA ARG A 154 16.77 -1.62 -12.20
C ARG A 154 16.47 -0.56 -13.25
N PHE A 155 15.35 0.17 -13.08
CA PHE A 155 14.94 1.24 -14.00
C PHE A 155 15.23 2.64 -13.44
N SER A 156 14.48 3.66 -13.86
CA SER A 156 14.82 5.07 -13.60
C SER A 156 14.56 5.52 -12.16
N GLU A 157 13.54 5.00 -11.49
CA GLU A 157 13.35 5.22 -10.05
C GLU A 157 13.93 4.01 -9.30
N ARG A 158 15.13 4.18 -8.78
CA ARG A 158 15.92 3.09 -8.24
C ARG A 158 15.68 2.92 -6.74
N MET A 159 14.49 2.43 -6.38
CA MET A 159 14.06 2.26 -4.99
C MET A 159 13.86 0.78 -4.64
N PRO A 160 14.89 0.06 -4.15
CA PRO A 160 14.69 -1.30 -3.66
C PRO A 160 13.74 -1.30 -2.47
N TYR A 161 13.05 -2.41 -2.25
CA TYR A 161 12.01 -2.58 -1.21
C TYR A 161 10.77 -1.67 -1.37
N HIS A 162 10.56 -1.07 -2.53
CA HIS A 162 9.39 -0.26 -2.82
C HIS A 162 8.27 -1.12 -3.41
N ILE A 163 7.50 -1.79 -2.54
CA ILE A 163 6.35 -2.62 -2.89
C ILE A 163 5.06 -1.87 -2.56
N SER A 164 4.15 -1.81 -3.51
CA SER A 164 2.89 -1.07 -3.39
C SER A 164 2.06 -1.49 -2.18
N ASP A 165 1.50 -0.51 -1.51
CA ASP A 165 0.54 -0.66 -0.42
C ASP A 165 -0.89 -0.25 -0.82
N MET A 166 -1.08 0.11 -2.09
CA MET A 166 -2.38 0.62 -2.58
C MET A 166 -3.49 -0.40 -2.42
N LEU A 167 -3.27 -1.64 -2.86
CA LEU A 167 -4.16 -2.78 -2.67
C LEU A 167 -3.35 -3.92 -2.08
N GLN A 168 -3.92 -4.61 -1.10
CA GLN A 168 -3.32 -5.79 -0.50
C GLN A 168 -4.38 -6.83 -0.16
N PHE A 169 -4.11 -8.09 -0.50
CA PHE A 169 -4.96 -9.22 -0.17
C PHE A 169 -4.14 -10.38 0.37
N GLY A 170 -4.55 -10.91 1.51
CA GLY A 170 -3.83 -12.00 2.19
C GLY A 170 -4.44 -12.35 3.53
N PHE A 171 -3.70 -13.11 4.33
CA PHE A 171 -4.13 -13.42 5.68
C PHE A 171 -4.15 -12.16 6.56
N LYS A 172 -5.18 -12.06 7.41
CA LYS A 172 -5.34 -10.97 8.37
C LYS A 172 -4.09 -10.73 9.21
N GLU A 173 -3.48 -11.80 9.71
CA GLU A 173 -2.26 -11.74 10.52
C GLU A 173 -1.09 -11.09 9.78
N ASP A 174 -0.91 -11.41 8.50
CA ASP A 174 0.16 -10.86 7.68
C ASP A 174 -0.07 -9.38 7.37
N LEU A 175 -1.33 -8.98 7.14
CA LEU A 175 -1.66 -7.57 6.94
C LEU A 175 -1.56 -6.77 8.25
N ILE A 176 -1.94 -7.33 9.41
CA ILE A 176 -1.68 -6.71 10.71
C ILE A 176 -0.18 -6.49 10.87
N ARG A 177 0.65 -7.51 10.61
CA ARG A 177 2.10 -7.39 10.70
C ARG A 177 2.64 -6.31 9.77
N TYR A 178 2.14 -6.21 8.54
CA TYR A 178 2.56 -5.20 7.56
C TYR A 178 2.26 -3.78 8.04
N TYR A 179 1.05 -3.54 8.56
CA TYR A 179 0.64 -2.22 9.06
C TYR A 179 0.99 -1.96 10.53
N SER A 180 1.63 -2.90 11.22
CA SER A 180 2.23 -2.67 12.54
C SER A 180 3.61 -2.00 12.48
N ALA A 181 4.00 -1.47 11.31
CA ALA A 181 5.16 -0.61 11.19
C ALA A 181 5.03 0.59 12.15
N PRO A 182 6.12 1.02 12.82
CA PRO A 182 6.11 2.19 13.67
C PRO A 182 5.74 3.44 12.86
N GLU A 183 5.26 4.48 13.55
CA GLU A 183 5.09 5.79 12.93
C GLU A 183 6.39 6.23 12.25
N TYR A 184 6.25 6.83 11.08
CA TYR A 184 7.39 7.34 10.32
C TYR A 184 8.00 8.52 11.07
N PRO A 185 9.31 8.50 11.39
CA PRO A 185 9.93 9.56 12.16
C PRO A 185 9.98 10.89 11.43
N PHE A 186 9.76 11.99 12.15
CA PHE A 186 9.87 13.33 11.57
C PHE A 186 11.24 13.58 10.93
N ASP A 187 12.34 13.21 11.61
CA ASP A 187 13.69 13.38 11.09
C ASP A 187 13.92 12.63 9.76
N TYR A 188 13.24 11.53 9.56
CA TYR A 188 13.30 10.80 8.28
C TYR A 188 12.51 11.50 7.18
N SER A 189 11.44 12.22 7.52
CA SER A 189 10.65 12.94 6.53
C SER A 189 11.38 14.16 5.94
N VAL A 190 12.33 14.74 6.70
CA VAL A 190 13.16 15.90 6.32
C VAL A 190 14.64 15.54 6.19
N TRP A 191 14.96 14.30 5.95
CA TRP A 191 16.33 13.76 5.98
C TRP A 191 17.34 14.57 5.17
N TYR A 192 17.00 14.92 3.95
CA TYR A 192 17.89 15.63 3.04
C TYR A 192 17.99 17.14 3.29
N GLU A 193 17.40 17.67 4.33
CA GLU A 193 17.70 19.02 4.81
C GLU A 193 19.06 19.09 5.53
N THR A 194 19.53 17.95 6.04
CA THR A 194 20.79 17.86 6.81
C THR A 194 21.76 16.80 6.26
N HIS A 195 21.37 16.04 5.26
CA HIS A 195 22.18 14.98 4.67
C HIS A 195 22.38 15.19 3.18
N ILE A 196 23.54 14.79 2.67
CA ILE A 196 23.90 14.91 1.26
C ILE A 196 23.34 13.70 0.49
N TYR A 197 22.84 13.95 -0.71
CA TYR A 197 22.43 12.88 -1.62
C TYR A 197 23.61 12.02 -2.03
N ALA A 198 23.37 10.76 -2.32
CA ALA A 198 24.37 9.88 -2.87
C ALA A 198 24.89 10.43 -4.22
N SER A 199 26.20 10.29 -4.46
CA SER A 199 26.86 10.80 -5.67
C SER A 199 26.29 10.26 -6.99
N HIS A 200 25.64 9.09 -6.92
CA HIS A 200 24.99 8.46 -8.08
C HIS A 200 23.53 8.89 -8.28
N SER A 201 22.99 9.74 -7.39
CA SER A 201 21.59 10.16 -7.47
C SER A 201 21.30 10.93 -8.74
N ASN A 202 20.27 10.56 -9.47
CA ASN A 202 19.79 11.28 -10.63
C ASN A 202 18.91 12.48 -10.23
N ARG A 203 18.47 13.27 -11.24
CA ARG A 203 17.64 14.46 -11.01
C ARG A 203 16.36 14.17 -10.24
N ASN A 204 15.68 13.06 -10.51
CA ASN A 204 14.42 12.71 -9.86
C ASN A 204 14.65 12.25 -8.41
N GLU A 205 15.76 11.56 -8.15
CA GLU A 205 16.14 11.12 -6.82
C GLU A 205 16.58 12.29 -5.94
N ASN A 206 17.23 13.31 -6.51
CA ASN A 206 17.67 14.52 -5.80
C ASN A 206 16.52 15.45 -5.39
N ILE A 207 15.29 15.22 -5.83
CA ILE A 207 14.13 15.97 -5.33
C ILE A 207 13.45 15.28 -4.15
N PHE A 208 13.91 14.11 -3.76
CA PHE A 208 13.37 13.41 -2.60
C PHE A 208 13.82 14.12 -1.31
N ARG A 209 12.90 14.32 -0.37
CA ARG A 209 13.18 15.00 0.91
C ARG A 209 13.43 14.00 2.03
N SER A 210 12.75 12.86 1.94
CA SER A 210 12.71 11.86 2.98
C SER A 210 13.80 10.80 2.82
N ARG A 211 14.19 10.17 3.92
CA ARG A 211 15.18 9.09 3.93
C ARG A 211 14.72 7.87 3.12
N TYR A 212 13.46 7.49 3.29
CA TYR A 212 12.81 6.35 2.62
C TYR A 212 11.46 6.77 2.04
N ALA A 213 11.00 6.09 1.01
CA ALA A 213 9.62 6.18 0.56
C ALA A 213 8.69 5.49 1.58
N VAL A 214 7.40 5.83 1.53
CA VAL A 214 6.36 5.22 2.39
C VAL A 214 6.35 3.71 2.23
N GLU A 215 6.33 3.26 0.99
CA GLU A 215 6.28 1.84 0.63
C GLU A 215 7.54 1.09 1.07
N GLN A 216 8.72 1.74 1.02
CA GLN A 216 9.95 1.16 1.55
C GLN A 216 9.88 0.99 3.06
N TRP A 217 9.37 1.99 3.78
CA TRP A 217 9.22 1.94 5.24
C TRP A 217 8.34 0.76 5.66
N LEU A 218 7.18 0.62 5.05
CA LEU A 218 6.23 -0.46 5.35
C LEU A 218 6.82 -1.83 4.99
N THR A 219 7.35 -1.97 3.78
CA THR A 219 7.91 -3.24 3.27
C THR A 219 9.08 -3.72 4.11
N MET A 220 10.02 -2.82 4.47
CA MET A 220 11.18 -3.21 5.26
C MET A 220 10.82 -3.60 6.69
N ASN A 221 9.89 -2.88 7.34
CA ASN A 221 9.41 -3.27 8.66
C ASN A 221 8.69 -4.64 8.61
N TYR A 222 7.94 -4.91 7.54
CA TYR A 222 7.27 -6.20 7.35
C TYR A 222 8.25 -7.36 7.17
N ILE A 223 9.23 -7.20 6.30
CA ILE A 223 10.20 -8.27 5.96
C ILE A 223 11.17 -8.51 7.12
N PHE A 224 11.79 -7.47 7.64
CA PHE A 224 12.89 -7.58 8.60
C PHE A 224 12.41 -7.53 10.05
N GLY A 225 11.29 -6.89 10.31
CA GLY A 225 10.73 -6.66 11.62
C GLY A 225 11.11 -5.29 12.21
N VAL A 226 10.28 -4.85 13.13
CA VAL A 226 10.47 -3.59 13.88
C VAL A 226 11.77 -3.64 14.66
N ASN A 227 12.49 -2.53 14.73
CA ASN A 227 13.79 -2.39 15.39
C ASN A 227 14.96 -3.19 14.80
N THR A 228 14.79 -3.75 13.60
CA THR A 228 15.88 -4.37 12.86
C THR A 228 16.53 -3.33 11.94
N PRO A 229 17.87 -3.26 11.86
CA PRO A 229 18.54 -2.39 10.91
C PRO A 229 18.12 -2.72 9.48
N PHE A 230 17.77 -1.69 8.70
CA PHE A 230 17.39 -1.87 7.30
C PHE A 230 18.62 -2.14 6.43
N PRO A 231 18.47 -2.91 5.36
CA PRO A 231 19.58 -3.24 4.45
C PRO A 231 20.01 -2.04 3.60
N ILE A 232 19.17 -1.00 3.48
CA ILE A 232 19.46 0.23 2.75
C ILE A 232 19.63 1.41 3.69
N LYS A 233 20.51 2.34 3.32
CA LYS A 233 20.79 3.55 4.11
C LYS A 233 19.85 4.71 3.79
N TYR A 234 19.38 4.79 2.55
CA TYR A 234 18.51 5.84 2.02
C TYR A 234 17.70 5.29 0.83
N HIS A 235 16.71 6.02 0.34
CA HIS A 235 15.71 5.56 -0.62
C HIS A 235 16.29 4.92 -1.91
N ASN A 236 17.40 5.41 -2.42
CA ASN A 236 18.05 4.93 -3.65
C ASN A 236 19.42 4.27 -3.40
N ASP A 237 19.56 3.54 -2.31
CA ASP A 237 20.74 2.71 -2.05
C ASP A 237 20.68 1.45 -2.93
N ILE A 238 21.40 1.49 -4.06
CA ILE A 238 21.24 0.56 -5.20
C ILE A 238 22.50 -0.26 -5.47
N SER A 239 23.29 -0.61 -4.47
CA SER A 239 24.38 -1.54 -4.74
C SER A 239 23.84 -2.84 -5.37
N HIS A 240 24.64 -3.47 -6.24
CA HIS A 240 24.26 -4.73 -6.89
C HIS A 240 23.85 -5.81 -5.87
N LYS A 241 24.47 -5.83 -4.70
CA LYS A 241 24.12 -6.73 -3.61
C LYS A 241 22.73 -6.44 -3.09
N ILE A 242 22.39 -5.17 -2.81
CA ILE A 242 21.08 -4.77 -2.29
C ILE A 242 19.96 -5.17 -3.26
N ILE A 243 20.15 -4.91 -4.55
CA ILE A 243 19.13 -5.28 -5.55
C ILE A 243 18.96 -6.80 -5.61
N LYS A 244 20.04 -7.57 -5.63
CA LYS A 244 19.95 -9.03 -5.61
C LYS A 244 19.28 -9.58 -4.34
N ASP A 245 19.66 -9.06 -3.18
CA ASP A 245 19.09 -9.48 -1.91
C ASP A 245 17.57 -9.16 -1.87
N PHE A 246 17.17 -7.99 -2.38
CA PHE A 246 15.77 -7.63 -2.49
C PHE A 246 14.99 -8.57 -3.43
N GLU A 247 15.50 -8.79 -4.65
CA GLU A 247 14.85 -9.67 -5.64
C GLU A 247 14.77 -11.13 -5.18
N TYR A 248 15.71 -11.55 -4.35
CA TYR A 248 15.69 -12.89 -3.76
C TYR A 248 14.66 -13.02 -2.65
N ILE A 249 14.49 -11.98 -1.83
CA ILE A 249 13.66 -12.04 -0.61
C ILE A 249 12.19 -11.73 -0.91
N PHE A 250 11.88 -10.70 -1.72
CA PHE A 250 10.50 -10.21 -1.80
C PHE A 250 9.48 -11.24 -2.32
N PRO A 251 9.82 -12.21 -3.20
CA PRO A 251 8.85 -13.21 -3.68
C PRO A 251 8.33 -14.16 -2.60
N ASP A 252 9.02 -14.25 -1.47
CA ASP A 252 8.55 -15.02 -0.31
C ASP A 252 7.47 -14.29 0.49
N PHE A 253 7.35 -12.98 0.32
CA PHE A 253 6.42 -12.13 1.05
C PHE A 253 5.27 -11.61 0.19
N PHE A 254 5.52 -11.40 -1.12
CA PHE A 254 4.58 -10.73 -2.00
C PHE A 254 4.39 -11.45 -3.34
N ILE A 255 3.16 -11.33 -3.85
CA ILE A 255 2.84 -11.57 -5.26
C ILE A 255 2.40 -10.24 -5.86
N ILE A 256 3.09 -9.78 -6.89
CA ILE A 256 2.80 -8.50 -7.54
C ILE A 256 1.94 -8.76 -8.76
N ALA A 257 0.68 -8.34 -8.71
CA ALA A 257 -0.30 -8.56 -9.76
C ALA A 257 -0.49 -7.30 -10.61
N HIS A 258 -0.57 -7.47 -11.94
CA HIS A 258 -0.93 -6.36 -12.80
C HIS A 258 -2.38 -5.93 -12.55
N PRO A 259 -2.70 -4.60 -12.53
CA PRO A 259 -4.04 -4.12 -12.21
C PRO A 259 -5.15 -4.71 -13.08
N LYS A 260 -4.86 -5.01 -14.34
CA LYS A 260 -5.82 -5.65 -15.26
C LYS A 260 -6.17 -7.07 -14.84
N ASP A 261 -5.20 -7.83 -14.33
CA ASP A 261 -5.38 -9.24 -13.96
C ASP A 261 -6.23 -9.41 -12.70
N ILE A 262 -6.21 -8.41 -11.82
CA ILE A 262 -7.05 -8.34 -10.61
C ILE A 262 -8.25 -7.41 -10.77
N SER A 263 -8.50 -6.92 -11.98
CA SER A 263 -9.60 -5.99 -12.30
C SER A 263 -9.65 -4.72 -11.45
N LEU A 264 -8.46 -4.24 -11.03
CA LEU A 264 -8.31 -3.01 -10.24
C LEU A 264 -8.42 -1.77 -11.12
N ARG A 265 -9.15 -0.75 -10.63
CA ARG A 265 -9.14 0.62 -11.11
C ARG A 265 -8.84 1.54 -9.93
N ALA A 266 -8.08 2.59 -10.17
CA ALA A 266 -7.74 3.59 -9.17
C ALA A 266 -7.77 4.98 -9.81
N SER A 267 -7.97 6.03 -9.02
CA SER A 267 -7.96 7.42 -9.52
C SER A 267 -6.67 7.76 -10.28
N LYS A 268 -5.55 7.21 -9.82
CA LYS A 268 -4.22 7.34 -10.46
C LYS A 268 -3.96 6.36 -11.60
N PHE A 269 -4.91 5.51 -11.96
CA PHE A 269 -4.70 4.41 -12.90
C PHE A 269 -4.22 4.88 -14.27
N ASN A 270 -4.91 5.83 -14.87
CA ASN A 270 -4.59 6.28 -16.24
C ASN A 270 -3.21 6.97 -16.31
N SER A 271 -2.87 7.79 -15.33
CA SER A 271 -1.56 8.45 -15.27
C SER A 271 -0.42 7.49 -14.92
N ALA A 272 -0.71 6.42 -14.17
CA ALA A 272 0.28 5.47 -13.71
C ALA A 272 0.57 4.34 -14.70
N MET A 273 -0.27 4.08 -15.71
CA MET A 273 -0.11 2.88 -16.57
C MET A 273 1.20 2.86 -17.36
N ASN A 274 1.64 3.97 -17.91
CA ASN A 274 2.95 4.04 -18.58
C ASN A 274 4.09 3.77 -17.58
N TYR A 275 3.93 4.28 -16.35
CA TYR A 275 4.90 4.06 -15.28
C TYR A 275 4.91 2.59 -14.85
N VAL A 276 3.74 1.99 -14.65
CA VAL A 276 3.58 0.57 -14.29
C VAL A 276 4.26 -0.33 -15.32
N ASN A 277 3.98 -0.12 -16.60
CA ASN A 277 4.50 -0.97 -17.67
C ASN A 277 6.03 -0.84 -17.86
N ASN A 278 6.62 0.30 -17.52
CA ASN A 278 8.02 0.60 -17.81
C ASN A 278 8.92 0.63 -16.58
N GLN A 279 8.38 0.76 -15.38
CA GLN A 279 9.17 1.03 -14.17
C GLN A 279 8.85 0.09 -13.00
N CYS A 280 7.77 -0.67 -13.09
CA CYS A 280 7.33 -1.53 -12.00
C CYS A 280 7.52 -3.02 -12.32
N TYR A 281 7.58 -3.84 -11.26
CA TYR A 281 7.41 -5.27 -11.43
C TYR A 281 5.99 -5.56 -11.93
N SER A 282 5.88 -6.52 -12.83
CA SER A 282 4.59 -7.11 -13.25
C SER A 282 4.78 -8.60 -13.46
N THR A 283 3.80 -9.37 -13.05
CA THR A 283 3.71 -10.78 -13.42
C THR A 283 3.31 -10.91 -14.89
#